data_3cbfe8cc8a6904ad11720c4377a8d98e
#
_entry.id   3cbfe8cc8a6904ad11720c4377a8d98e
#
_cell.length_a   1.000
_cell.length_b   1.000
_cell.length_c   1.000
_cell.angle_alpha   90.00
_cell.angle_beta   90.00
_cell.angle_gamma   90.00
#
_symmetry.space_group_name_H-M   'P 1'
#
loop_
_entity.id
_entity.type
_entity.pdbx_description
1 polymer ?
#
loop_
_entity_poly.entity_id
_entity_poly.type
_entity_poly.pdbx_seq_one_letter_code
_entity_poly.pdbx_strand_id
1 'polypeptide(L)'
;MSFNTIIINNIKRNLRKYSVFILSGVVSVIVYYFFSLILNNIELIQDPFTIGFVDSLNFIQFLLIMGIFFLTDYSINIFLESRIEEFKIFYKLGISQNKMKKIIFIESLFLGIIITIFGIIIAFVFSKFMMMGIGRTLNKKINTIGNFKAIKDTTKVFFIIFIICGITKGRYIKGINKVYKARKPSLFLSMVCIIMLICLFIISQKINYFKSTGGISLFFILGFLYTLLSLTEMFPYVLTRISKIKLIYMDKVNMIFISNVREKILQNRNVLFIMTMFLSISIFIFGILYVQKDLIDKKKDILYPIDIAYVVKERDYNNIIDNKLKENSINFQKVKVTFYDVESAKYSVISESEYNKIANKLSYPIYNIKQGKAVILSNIDMSEEDIKKYYFNEVININGNKVKIDKIGEKSIFQSKTMGNIIIVKDSSLIALPKDKKINYYMYNIQSIKKSIKELEGIKKSLSGEKIYIKQLELMKERGTAYGFFYLCSSVALVFFLMGVSFLYYKFYDDIKKEKDKYDILINLGISKKTVNSIINKEMLVMFFVPFLISSLNLFFIFKLNRLIYNYKGDVSEIHVFIIYLFIYTVYFMFWKRKIIEEVNE
;
A
#
# COMPACT_ATOMS: atom_id res chain seq x y z
N MET A 1 -23.07 -11.10 -46.51
CA MET A 1 -21.88 -10.90 -45.64
C MET A 1 -22.06 -11.73 -44.37
N SER A 2 -21.08 -12.57 -44.03
CA SER A 2 -21.18 -13.35 -42.81
C SER A 2 -21.05 -12.43 -41.59
N PHE A 3 -21.72 -12.78 -40.50
CA PHE A 3 -21.71 -12.02 -39.24
C PHE A 3 -20.29 -11.75 -38.70
N ASN A 4 -19.39 -12.72 -38.88
CA ASN A 4 -17.99 -12.62 -38.47
C ASN A 4 -17.19 -11.60 -39.34
N THR A 5 -17.52 -11.48 -40.63
CA THR A 5 -16.86 -10.51 -41.52
C THR A 5 -17.20 -9.08 -41.14
N ILE A 6 -18.41 -8.84 -40.65
CA ILE A 6 -18.84 -7.51 -40.17
C ILE A 6 -18.04 -7.13 -38.93
N ILE A 7 -17.85 -8.05 -37.96
CA ILE A 7 -17.11 -7.80 -36.72
C ILE A 7 -15.63 -7.47 -37.03
N ILE A 8 -14.98 -8.29 -37.85
CA ILE A 8 -13.55 -8.11 -38.19
C ILE A 8 -13.32 -6.80 -38.95
N ASN A 9 -14.19 -6.50 -39.93
CA ASN A 9 -14.07 -5.25 -40.68
C ASN A 9 -14.37 -4.02 -39.82
N ASN A 10 -15.29 -4.12 -38.86
CA ASN A 10 -15.55 -3.07 -37.90
C ASN A 10 -14.35 -2.79 -37.00
N ILE A 11 -13.69 -3.83 -36.50
CA ILE A 11 -12.47 -3.68 -35.69
C ILE A 11 -11.37 -3.00 -36.48
N LYS A 12 -11.11 -3.44 -37.72
CA LYS A 12 -10.06 -2.85 -38.58
C LYS A 12 -10.33 -1.38 -38.88
N ARG A 13 -11.57 -0.99 -39.16
CA ARG A 13 -11.97 0.39 -39.53
C ARG A 13 -11.95 1.35 -38.34
N ASN A 14 -12.11 0.86 -37.13
CA ASN A 14 -12.23 1.68 -35.92
C ASN A 14 -11.06 1.52 -34.94
N LEU A 15 -9.89 1.00 -35.37
CA LEU A 15 -8.72 0.74 -34.51
C LEU A 15 -8.35 1.93 -33.63
N ARG A 16 -8.49 3.16 -34.12
CA ARG A 16 -8.22 4.39 -33.35
C ARG A 16 -9.19 4.56 -32.17
N LYS A 17 -10.45 4.12 -32.31
CA LYS A 17 -11.44 4.13 -31.21
C LYS A 17 -11.19 3.01 -30.20
N TYR A 18 -10.58 1.89 -30.62
CA TYR A 18 -10.23 0.76 -29.77
C TYR A 18 -8.90 0.94 -29.03
N SER A 19 -8.02 1.85 -29.50
CA SER A 19 -6.66 1.99 -28.96
C SER A 19 -6.62 2.24 -27.46
N VAL A 20 -7.54 3.03 -26.97
CA VAL A 20 -7.70 3.37 -25.55
C VAL A 20 -8.05 2.13 -24.72
N PHE A 21 -9.04 1.37 -25.19
CA PHE A 21 -9.47 0.14 -24.55
C PHE A 21 -8.36 -0.93 -24.56
N ILE A 22 -7.67 -1.07 -25.69
CA ILE A 22 -6.56 -2.02 -25.84
C ILE A 22 -5.40 -1.64 -24.91
N LEU A 23 -4.99 -0.37 -24.89
CA LEU A 23 -3.88 0.08 -24.05
C LEU A 23 -4.16 -0.11 -22.57
N SER A 24 -5.34 0.32 -22.08
CA SER A 24 -5.71 0.15 -20.67
C SER A 24 -5.80 -1.34 -20.29
N GLY A 25 -6.34 -2.17 -21.17
CA GLY A 25 -6.43 -3.60 -20.97
C GLY A 25 -5.06 -4.28 -20.94
N VAL A 26 -4.18 -3.96 -21.88
CA VAL A 26 -2.80 -4.51 -21.92
C VAL A 26 -2.04 -4.15 -20.65
N VAL A 27 -2.10 -2.89 -20.21
CA VAL A 27 -1.47 -2.46 -18.96
C VAL A 27 -2.02 -3.27 -17.78
N SER A 28 -3.34 -3.46 -17.70
CA SER A 28 -3.97 -4.25 -16.65
C SER A 28 -3.47 -5.70 -16.63
N VAL A 29 -3.32 -6.32 -17.81
CA VAL A 29 -2.79 -7.69 -17.94
C VAL A 29 -1.34 -7.77 -17.47
N ILE A 30 -0.49 -6.83 -17.91
CA ILE A 30 0.92 -6.77 -17.50
C ILE A 30 1.05 -6.74 -15.99
N VAL A 31 0.27 -5.91 -15.36
CA VAL A 31 0.30 -5.72 -13.93
C VAL A 31 -0.16 -6.95 -13.16
N TYR A 32 -1.31 -7.49 -13.55
CA TYR A 32 -1.79 -8.70 -12.89
C TYR A 32 -0.83 -9.87 -13.07
N TYR A 33 -0.23 -9.99 -14.26
CA TYR A 33 0.79 -11.00 -14.52
C TYR A 33 1.99 -10.87 -13.59
N PHE A 34 2.52 -9.64 -13.42
CA PHE A 34 3.62 -9.41 -12.50
C PHE A 34 3.26 -9.76 -11.06
N PHE A 35 2.06 -9.39 -10.64
CA PHE A 35 1.60 -9.73 -9.30
C PHE A 35 1.41 -11.24 -9.11
N SER A 36 0.80 -11.91 -10.09
CA SER A 36 0.64 -13.37 -10.11
C SER A 36 1.99 -14.10 -10.13
N LEU A 37 2.98 -13.55 -10.84
CA LEU A 37 4.33 -14.11 -10.88
C LEU A 37 5.00 -14.10 -9.51
N ILE A 38 4.78 -13.07 -8.73
CA ILE A 38 5.29 -12.95 -7.37
C ILE A 38 4.59 -13.94 -6.44
N LEU A 39 3.26 -13.99 -6.47
CA LEU A 39 2.46 -14.91 -5.65
C LEU A 39 2.73 -16.38 -5.96
N ASN A 40 3.17 -16.70 -7.16
CA ASN A 40 3.50 -18.07 -7.55
C ASN A 40 4.98 -18.44 -7.40
N ASN A 41 5.80 -17.50 -6.87
CA ASN A 41 7.23 -17.80 -6.64
C ASN A 41 7.44 -18.32 -5.23
N ILE A 42 7.70 -19.65 -5.15
CA ILE A 42 7.86 -20.38 -3.89
C ILE A 42 9.01 -19.80 -3.05
N GLU A 43 10.12 -19.41 -3.68
CA GLU A 43 11.28 -18.87 -2.98
C GLU A 43 11.00 -17.53 -2.29
N LEU A 44 10.05 -16.74 -2.82
CA LEU A 44 9.61 -15.49 -2.22
C LEU A 44 8.60 -15.72 -1.09
N ILE A 45 7.72 -16.73 -1.22
CA ILE A 45 6.62 -16.96 -0.27
C ILE A 45 7.08 -17.78 0.95
N GLN A 46 8.02 -18.70 0.79
CA GLN A 46 8.52 -19.56 1.89
C GLN A 46 9.53 -18.86 2.81
N ASP A 47 9.91 -17.62 2.54
CA ASP A 47 10.73 -16.86 3.48
C ASP A 47 9.92 -16.60 4.77
N PRO A 48 10.44 -16.91 5.98
CA PRO A 48 9.71 -16.76 7.25
C PRO A 48 9.10 -15.37 7.47
N PHE A 49 9.67 -14.34 6.83
CA PHE A 49 9.13 -12.98 6.88
C PHE A 49 7.95 -12.74 5.94
N THR A 50 7.84 -13.49 4.83
CA THR A 50 6.72 -13.36 3.91
C THR A 50 5.49 -14.16 4.33
N ILE A 51 5.64 -15.19 5.17
CA ILE A 51 4.52 -16.00 5.67
C ILE A 51 3.48 -15.12 6.37
N GLY A 52 3.89 -14.17 7.20
CA GLY A 52 2.98 -13.23 7.86
C GLY A 52 2.30 -12.22 6.91
N PHE A 53 2.80 -12.08 5.68
CA PHE A 53 2.26 -11.16 4.67
C PHE A 53 1.44 -11.85 3.58
N VAL A 54 1.41 -13.17 3.53
CA VAL A 54 0.68 -13.92 2.48
C VAL A 54 -0.80 -13.55 2.47
N ASP A 55 -1.43 -13.45 3.63
CA ASP A 55 -2.83 -13.04 3.73
C ASP A 55 -3.05 -11.62 3.23
N SER A 56 -2.11 -10.71 3.54
CA SER A 56 -2.13 -9.33 3.03
C SER A 56 -1.96 -9.28 1.51
N LEU A 57 -1.10 -10.12 0.94
CA LEU A 57 -0.91 -10.22 -0.51
C LEU A 57 -2.17 -10.77 -1.20
N ASN A 58 -2.84 -11.75 -0.62
CA ASN A 58 -4.11 -12.27 -1.15
C ASN A 58 -5.21 -11.19 -1.12
N PHE A 59 -5.26 -10.38 -0.07
CA PHE A 59 -6.19 -9.25 -0.01
C PHE A 59 -5.88 -8.19 -1.07
N ILE A 60 -4.61 -7.86 -1.28
CA ILE A 60 -4.17 -6.94 -2.34
C ILE A 60 -4.53 -7.51 -3.73
N GLN A 61 -4.35 -8.82 -3.94
CA GLN A 61 -4.77 -9.49 -5.18
C GLN A 61 -6.26 -9.34 -5.44
N PHE A 62 -7.09 -9.53 -4.43
CA PHE A 62 -8.54 -9.34 -4.52
C PHE A 62 -8.87 -7.89 -4.92
N LEU A 63 -8.28 -6.88 -4.26
CA LEU A 63 -8.47 -5.47 -4.61
C LEU A 63 -8.04 -5.18 -6.05
N LEU A 64 -6.93 -5.79 -6.48
CA LEU A 64 -6.39 -5.62 -7.83
C LEU A 64 -7.34 -6.21 -8.88
N ILE A 65 -7.89 -7.40 -8.67
CA ILE A 65 -8.89 -8.01 -9.55
C ILE A 65 -10.14 -7.13 -9.64
N MET A 66 -10.63 -6.63 -8.51
CA MET A 66 -11.77 -5.70 -8.46
C MET A 66 -11.47 -4.42 -9.25
N GLY A 67 -10.29 -3.84 -9.07
CA GLY A 67 -9.86 -2.66 -9.81
C GLY A 67 -9.80 -2.88 -11.32
N ILE A 68 -9.20 -3.99 -11.75
CA ILE A 68 -9.13 -4.37 -13.16
C ILE A 68 -10.53 -4.61 -13.74
N PHE A 69 -11.41 -5.25 -12.98
CA PHE A 69 -12.80 -5.46 -13.40
C PHE A 69 -13.50 -4.12 -13.68
N PHE A 70 -13.46 -3.17 -12.73
CA PHE A 70 -14.08 -1.86 -12.91
C PHE A 70 -13.45 -1.07 -14.07
N LEU A 71 -12.13 -1.14 -14.24
CA LEU A 71 -11.44 -0.48 -15.35
C LEU A 71 -11.86 -1.08 -16.69
N THR A 72 -11.91 -2.39 -16.80
CA THR A 72 -12.32 -3.10 -18.02
C THR A 72 -13.79 -2.82 -18.34
N ASP A 73 -14.67 -2.88 -17.33
CA ASP A 73 -16.09 -2.57 -17.47
C ASP A 73 -16.33 -1.15 -17.98
N TYR A 74 -15.61 -0.19 -17.43
CA TYR A 74 -15.69 1.20 -17.86
C TYR A 74 -15.11 1.43 -19.26
N SER A 75 -13.96 0.84 -19.56
CA SER A 75 -13.33 0.95 -20.87
C SER A 75 -14.25 0.42 -21.98
N ILE A 76 -14.98 -0.67 -21.72
CA ILE A 76 -15.99 -1.19 -22.64
C ILE A 76 -17.18 -0.23 -22.75
N ASN A 77 -17.57 0.47 -21.68
CA ASN A 77 -18.62 1.49 -21.75
C ASN A 77 -18.25 2.62 -22.70
N ILE A 78 -17.05 3.20 -22.53
CA ILE A 78 -16.57 4.29 -23.42
C ILE A 78 -16.56 3.81 -24.87
N PHE A 79 -16.07 2.60 -25.08
CA PHE A 79 -16.08 1.99 -26.39
C PHE A 79 -17.49 1.90 -26.99
N LEU A 80 -18.48 1.44 -26.22
CA LEU A 80 -19.87 1.35 -26.67
C LEU A 80 -20.50 2.73 -26.91
N GLU A 81 -20.20 3.70 -26.03
CA GLU A 81 -20.64 5.09 -26.21
C GLU A 81 -20.12 5.71 -27.51
N SER A 82 -18.87 5.46 -27.89
CA SER A 82 -18.30 5.96 -29.15
C SER A 82 -18.96 5.39 -30.42
N ARG A 83 -19.74 4.32 -30.26
CA ARG A 83 -20.46 3.62 -31.34
C ARG A 83 -21.98 3.67 -31.24
N ILE A 84 -22.47 4.53 -30.35
CA ILE A 84 -23.93 4.59 -30.09
C ILE A 84 -24.74 4.91 -31.35
N GLU A 85 -24.20 5.75 -32.25
CA GLU A 85 -24.86 6.08 -33.52
C GLU A 85 -24.93 4.87 -34.46
N GLU A 86 -23.89 4.04 -34.52
CA GLU A 86 -23.89 2.80 -35.29
C GLU A 86 -24.99 1.84 -34.77
N PHE A 87 -25.10 1.71 -33.44
CA PHE A 87 -26.15 0.88 -32.83
C PHE A 87 -27.58 1.44 -33.04
N LYS A 88 -27.72 2.77 -33.06
CA LYS A 88 -29.03 3.41 -33.40
C LYS A 88 -29.42 3.11 -34.86
N ILE A 89 -28.46 3.13 -35.79
CA ILE A 89 -28.72 2.76 -37.19
C ILE A 89 -29.11 1.29 -37.30
N PHE A 90 -28.41 0.37 -36.62
CA PHE A 90 -28.77 -1.05 -36.61
C PHE A 90 -30.17 -1.29 -36.05
N TYR A 91 -30.56 -0.53 -35.02
CA TYR A 91 -31.92 -0.61 -34.46
C TYR A 91 -32.96 -0.13 -35.45
N LYS A 92 -32.69 1.00 -36.16
CA LYS A 92 -33.60 1.52 -37.22
C LYS A 92 -33.72 0.56 -38.41
N LEU A 93 -32.67 -0.21 -38.71
CA LEU A 93 -32.69 -1.26 -39.74
C LEU A 93 -33.37 -2.57 -39.30
N GLY A 94 -34.00 -2.61 -38.10
CA GLY A 94 -34.74 -3.75 -37.62
C GLY A 94 -33.92 -4.88 -37.00
N ILE A 95 -32.65 -4.65 -36.68
CA ILE A 95 -31.83 -5.65 -35.98
C ILE A 95 -32.35 -5.80 -34.54
N SER A 96 -32.73 -7.03 -34.15
CA SER A 96 -33.25 -7.29 -32.82
C SER A 96 -32.19 -7.02 -31.72
N GLN A 97 -32.66 -6.53 -30.57
CA GLN A 97 -31.81 -6.22 -29.41
C GLN A 97 -30.95 -7.42 -28.98
N ASN A 98 -31.45 -8.65 -29.09
CA ASN A 98 -30.70 -9.85 -28.75
C ASN A 98 -29.52 -10.11 -29.71
N LYS A 99 -29.71 -9.82 -31.01
CA LYS A 99 -28.61 -9.89 -31.97
C LYS A 99 -27.54 -8.83 -31.69
N MET A 100 -27.94 -7.61 -31.33
CA MET A 100 -26.99 -6.55 -30.94
C MET A 100 -26.19 -6.90 -29.66
N LYS A 101 -26.86 -7.48 -28.65
CA LYS A 101 -26.14 -7.99 -27.44
C LYS A 101 -25.11 -9.05 -27.79
N LYS A 102 -25.45 -9.97 -28.71
CA LYS A 102 -24.52 -11.01 -29.17
C LYS A 102 -23.32 -10.40 -29.90
N ILE A 103 -23.52 -9.34 -30.70
CA ILE A 103 -22.42 -8.59 -31.34
C ILE A 103 -21.46 -8.05 -30.28
N ILE A 104 -21.97 -7.30 -29.30
CA ILE A 104 -21.16 -6.68 -28.24
C ILE A 104 -20.41 -7.75 -27.46
N PHE A 105 -21.06 -8.85 -27.11
CA PHE A 105 -20.44 -9.94 -26.36
C PHE A 105 -19.27 -10.55 -27.14
N ILE A 106 -19.47 -10.87 -28.43
CA ILE A 106 -18.41 -11.47 -29.25
C ILE A 106 -17.26 -10.49 -29.49
N GLU A 107 -17.58 -9.20 -29.76
CA GLU A 107 -16.54 -8.18 -29.93
C GLU A 107 -15.70 -7.98 -28.66
N SER A 108 -16.34 -7.92 -27.48
CA SER A 108 -15.62 -7.77 -26.21
C SER A 108 -14.75 -8.99 -25.88
N LEU A 109 -15.21 -10.21 -26.18
CA LEU A 109 -14.41 -11.43 -26.01
C LEU A 109 -13.22 -11.47 -26.97
N PHE A 110 -13.45 -11.14 -28.23
CA PHE A 110 -12.38 -11.14 -29.24
C PHE A 110 -11.27 -10.13 -28.90
N LEU A 111 -11.67 -8.91 -28.55
CA LEU A 111 -10.73 -7.91 -28.07
C LEU A 111 -10.05 -8.32 -26.78
N GLY A 112 -10.78 -8.94 -25.86
CA GLY A 112 -10.26 -9.47 -24.61
C GLY A 112 -9.16 -10.51 -24.83
N ILE A 113 -9.34 -11.42 -25.78
CA ILE A 113 -8.32 -12.41 -26.16
C ILE A 113 -7.07 -11.72 -26.70
N ILE A 114 -7.22 -10.76 -27.62
CA ILE A 114 -6.10 -9.99 -28.20
C ILE A 114 -5.34 -9.26 -27.09
N ILE A 115 -6.04 -8.53 -26.21
CA ILE A 115 -5.47 -7.77 -25.10
C ILE A 115 -4.69 -8.72 -24.17
N THR A 116 -5.27 -9.88 -23.85
CA THR A 116 -4.64 -10.83 -22.93
C THR A 116 -3.36 -11.41 -23.53
N ILE A 117 -3.38 -11.80 -24.80
CA ILE A 117 -2.21 -12.34 -25.50
C ILE A 117 -1.08 -11.30 -25.56
N PHE A 118 -1.38 -10.09 -26.07
CA PHE A 118 -0.37 -9.03 -26.17
C PHE A 118 0.17 -8.61 -24.79
N GLY A 119 -0.70 -8.49 -23.80
CA GLY A 119 -0.32 -8.13 -22.44
C GLY A 119 0.60 -9.19 -21.81
N ILE A 120 0.31 -10.49 -21.98
CA ILE A 120 1.16 -11.58 -21.49
C ILE A 120 2.50 -11.59 -22.20
N ILE A 121 2.55 -11.40 -23.52
CA ILE A 121 3.81 -11.37 -24.29
C ILE A 121 4.72 -10.26 -23.75
N ILE A 122 4.19 -9.04 -23.63
CA ILE A 122 4.94 -7.90 -23.10
C ILE A 122 5.37 -8.17 -21.65
N ALA A 123 4.47 -8.63 -20.80
CA ALA A 123 4.76 -8.93 -19.42
C ALA A 123 5.83 -10.02 -19.26
N PHE A 124 5.78 -11.06 -20.10
CA PHE A 124 6.78 -12.14 -20.10
C PHE A 124 8.18 -11.62 -20.42
N VAL A 125 8.32 -10.76 -21.42
CA VAL A 125 9.60 -10.16 -21.79
C VAL A 125 10.16 -9.33 -20.63
N PHE A 126 9.32 -8.51 -19.99
CA PHE A 126 9.73 -7.64 -18.88
C PHE A 126 9.85 -8.37 -17.53
N SER A 127 9.27 -9.56 -17.39
CA SER A 127 9.29 -10.32 -16.13
C SER A 127 10.70 -10.62 -15.63
N LYS A 128 11.62 -10.90 -16.54
CA LYS A 128 13.03 -11.18 -16.23
C LYS A 128 13.72 -9.98 -15.59
N PHE A 129 13.49 -8.78 -16.14
CA PHE A 129 14.03 -7.52 -15.58
C PHE A 129 13.45 -7.23 -14.20
N MET A 130 12.16 -7.44 -14.02
CA MET A 130 11.48 -7.24 -12.75
C MET A 130 12.02 -8.21 -11.68
N MET A 131 12.14 -9.51 -11.99
CA MET A 131 12.65 -10.51 -11.05
C MET A 131 14.14 -10.30 -10.72
N MET A 132 14.95 -9.81 -11.66
CA MET A 132 16.32 -9.37 -11.39
C MET A 132 16.35 -8.19 -10.43
N GLY A 133 15.44 -7.22 -10.57
CA GLY A 133 15.31 -6.08 -9.66
C GLY A 133 15.00 -6.55 -8.23
N ILE A 134 14.01 -7.43 -8.07
CA ILE A 134 13.65 -8.02 -6.76
C ILE A 134 14.82 -8.85 -6.20
N GLY A 135 15.46 -9.68 -7.02
CA GLY A 135 16.61 -10.50 -6.61
C GLY A 135 17.79 -9.66 -6.09
N ARG A 136 18.08 -8.52 -6.73
CA ARG A 136 19.10 -7.58 -6.26
C ARG A 136 18.75 -6.96 -4.91
N THR A 137 17.50 -6.58 -4.70
CA THR A 137 17.06 -6.01 -3.41
C THR A 137 17.07 -7.03 -2.29
N LEU A 138 16.78 -8.29 -2.60
CA LEU A 138 16.78 -9.42 -1.64
C LEU A 138 18.15 -10.09 -1.48
N ASN A 139 19.16 -9.71 -2.26
CA ASN A 139 20.44 -10.40 -2.36
C ASN A 139 20.33 -11.91 -2.61
N LYS A 140 19.31 -12.32 -3.37
CA LYS A 140 19.03 -13.71 -3.74
C LYS A 140 18.94 -13.87 -5.26
N LYS A 141 19.44 -15.00 -5.77
CA LYS A 141 19.12 -15.41 -7.14
C LYS A 141 17.73 -16.01 -7.15
N ILE A 142 16.76 -15.30 -7.69
CA ILE A 142 15.36 -15.76 -7.77
C ILE A 142 15.18 -16.48 -9.09
N ASN A 143 14.74 -17.74 -9.02
CA ASN A 143 14.38 -18.50 -10.21
C ASN A 143 13.02 -18.05 -10.75
N THR A 144 12.92 -17.94 -12.08
CA THR A 144 11.68 -17.54 -12.79
C THR A 144 10.73 -18.72 -13.04
N ILE A 145 10.81 -19.78 -12.24
CA ILE A 145 10.05 -21.04 -12.42
C ILE A 145 8.52 -20.84 -12.37
N GLY A 146 8.04 -19.74 -11.77
CA GLY A 146 6.61 -19.46 -11.66
C GLY A 146 5.93 -18.93 -12.94
N ASN A 147 6.64 -18.71 -14.04
CA ASN A 147 6.11 -18.02 -15.21
C ASN A 147 4.90 -18.73 -15.84
N PHE A 148 4.92 -20.07 -15.93
CA PHE A 148 3.82 -20.82 -16.55
C PHE A 148 2.53 -20.78 -15.73
N LYS A 149 2.64 -20.86 -14.40
CA LYS A 149 1.51 -20.76 -13.49
C LYS A 149 0.92 -19.34 -13.50
N ALA A 150 1.76 -18.31 -13.53
CA ALA A 150 1.34 -16.94 -13.65
C ALA A 150 0.60 -16.66 -14.97
N ILE A 151 1.06 -17.23 -16.10
CA ILE A 151 0.36 -17.16 -17.38
C ILE A 151 -1.05 -17.76 -17.27
N LYS A 152 -1.16 -18.97 -16.70
CA LYS A 152 -2.45 -19.66 -16.53
C LYS A 152 -3.42 -18.87 -15.67
N ASP A 153 -2.95 -18.35 -14.52
CA ASP A 153 -3.79 -17.57 -13.61
C ASP A 153 -4.24 -16.26 -14.25
N THR A 154 -3.34 -15.55 -14.94
CA THR A 154 -3.65 -14.33 -15.66
C THR A 154 -4.69 -14.57 -16.75
N THR A 155 -4.50 -15.58 -17.58
CA THR A 155 -5.44 -15.95 -18.66
C THR A 155 -6.81 -16.28 -18.08
N LYS A 156 -6.88 -17.05 -16.98
CA LYS A 156 -8.12 -17.42 -16.31
C LYS A 156 -8.89 -16.20 -15.79
N VAL A 157 -8.21 -15.30 -15.10
CA VAL A 157 -8.84 -14.10 -14.49
C VAL A 157 -9.36 -13.17 -15.58
N PHE A 158 -8.56 -12.87 -16.60
CA PHE A 158 -9.00 -11.96 -17.67
C PHE A 158 -10.11 -12.58 -18.52
N PHE A 159 -10.08 -13.87 -18.78
CA PHE A 159 -11.17 -14.56 -19.47
C PHE A 159 -12.50 -14.44 -18.72
N ILE A 160 -12.47 -14.63 -17.40
CA ILE A 160 -13.67 -14.46 -16.55
C ILE A 160 -14.15 -12.99 -16.58
N ILE A 161 -13.24 -12.02 -16.45
CA ILE A 161 -13.57 -10.59 -16.47
C ILE A 161 -14.23 -10.21 -17.80
N PHE A 162 -13.68 -10.61 -18.94
CA PHE A 162 -14.25 -10.28 -20.25
C PHE A 162 -15.59 -10.95 -20.49
N ILE A 163 -15.82 -12.17 -19.99
CA ILE A 163 -17.14 -12.81 -20.04
C ILE A 163 -18.17 -12.01 -19.24
N ILE A 164 -17.86 -11.69 -17.99
CA ILE A 164 -18.78 -10.95 -17.12
C ILE A 164 -19.08 -9.57 -17.72
N CYS A 165 -18.08 -8.83 -18.14
CA CYS A 165 -18.24 -7.53 -18.77
C CYS A 165 -19.05 -7.63 -20.08
N GLY A 166 -18.78 -8.61 -20.93
CA GLY A 166 -19.54 -8.81 -22.16
C GLY A 166 -21.04 -9.09 -21.92
N ILE A 167 -21.37 -9.87 -20.88
CA ILE A 167 -22.77 -10.16 -20.50
C ILE A 167 -23.44 -8.91 -19.91
N THR A 168 -22.77 -8.19 -19.03
CA THR A 168 -23.34 -6.99 -18.37
C THR A 168 -23.63 -5.88 -19.37
N LYS A 169 -22.72 -5.67 -20.34
CA LYS A 169 -22.88 -4.63 -21.37
C LYS A 169 -23.96 -4.92 -22.41
N GLY A 170 -24.31 -6.16 -22.62
CA GLY A 170 -25.49 -6.50 -23.40
C GLY A 170 -26.79 -5.86 -22.86
N ARG A 171 -26.85 -5.54 -21.56
CA ARG A 171 -27.98 -4.83 -20.95
C ARG A 171 -28.01 -3.32 -21.28
N TYR A 172 -26.86 -2.73 -21.64
CA TYR A 172 -26.73 -1.32 -21.99
C TYR A 172 -27.63 -0.93 -23.18
N ILE A 173 -27.81 -1.82 -24.15
CA ILE A 173 -28.67 -1.61 -25.32
C ILE A 173 -30.11 -1.29 -24.93
N LYS A 174 -30.63 -1.86 -23.85
CA LYS A 174 -31.99 -1.56 -23.36
C LYS A 174 -32.17 -0.10 -22.90
N GLY A 175 -31.04 0.59 -22.62
CA GLY A 175 -31.00 1.97 -22.10
C GLY A 175 -30.72 3.04 -23.15
N ILE A 176 -30.46 2.69 -24.42
CA ILE A 176 -30.05 3.64 -25.49
C ILE A 176 -31.06 4.78 -25.70
N ASN A 177 -32.33 4.53 -25.44
CA ASN A 177 -33.42 5.53 -25.57
C ASN A 177 -33.77 6.23 -24.24
N LYS A 178 -33.14 5.89 -23.13
CA LYS A 178 -33.43 6.55 -21.85
C LYS A 178 -32.52 7.78 -21.69
N VAL A 179 -33.12 8.96 -21.78
CA VAL A 179 -32.48 10.21 -21.34
C VAL A 179 -32.19 10.07 -19.84
N TYR A 180 -30.94 9.96 -19.49
CA TYR A 180 -30.50 9.88 -18.08
C TYR A 180 -30.74 11.24 -17.43
N LYS A 181 -31.87 11.39 -16.71
CA LYS A 181 -32.07 12.53 -15.81
C LYS A 181 -31.18 12.35 -14.59
N ALA A 182 -30.15 13.17 -14.48
CA ALA A 182 -29.28 13.19 -13.31
C ALA A 182 -30.12 13.48 -12.05
N ARG A 183 -30.02 12.61 -11.04
CA ARG A 183 -30.71 12.79 -9.76
C ARG A 183 -30.15 14.02 -9.05
N LYS A 184 -31.03 14.89 -8.55
CA LYS A 184 -30.62 16.05 -7.75
C LYS A 184 -29.94 15.59 -6.45
N PRO A 185 -28.85 16.24 -6.01
CA PRO A 185 -28.18 15.90 -4.78
C PRO A 185 -29.08 16.15 -3.58
N SER A 186 -29.03 15.25 -2.58
CA SER A 186 -29.83 15.32 -1.37
C SER A 186 -29.08 16.08 -0.27
N LEU A 187 -29.73 17.06 0.36
CA LEU A 187 -29.21 17.75 1.54
C LEU A 187 -28.97 16.77 2.70
N PHE A 188 -29.92 15.84 2.93
CA PHE A 188 -29.82 14.86 4.01
C PHE A 188 -28.57 13.97 3.85
N LEU A 189 -28.32 13.41 2.66
CA LEU A 189 -27.14 12.59 2.41
C LEU A 189 -25.84 13.38 2.48
N SER A 190 -25.86 14.67 2.12
CA SER A 190 -24.71 15.57 2.28
C SER A 190 -24.39 15.83 3.75
N MET A 191 -25.39 15.98 4.62
CA MET A 191 -25.20 16.09 6.06
C MET A 191 -24.65 14.78 6.66
N VAL A 192 -25.20 13.61 6.23
CA VAL A 192 -24.67 12.31 6.65
C VAL A 192 -23.19 12.17 6.28
N CYS A 193 -22.76 12.65 5.11
CA CYS A 193 -21.37 12.65 4.71
C CYS A 193 -20.48 13.46 5.68
N ILE A 194 -20.92 14.64 6.12
CA ILE A 194 -20.20 15.47 7.10
C ILE A 194 -20.13 14.75 8.45
N ILE A 195 -21.21 14.13 8.89
CA ILE A 195 -21.24 13.36 10.14
C ILE A 195 -20.24 12.19 10.06
N MET A 196 -20.18 11.47 8.93
CA MET A 196 -19.20 10.40 8.72
C MET A 196 -17.76 10.90 8.80
N LEU A 197 -17.46 12.06 8.22
CA LEU A 197 -16.14 12.68 8.33
C LEU A 197 -15.78 13.00 9.78
N ILE A 198 -16.71 13.55 10.54
CA ILE A 198 -16.53 13.83 11.98
C ILE A 198 -16.33 12.51 12.75
N CYS A 199 -17.11 11.47 12.46
CA CYS A 199 -16.94 10.16 13.08
C CYS A 199 -15.57 9.56 12.79
N LEU A 200 -15.10 9.61 11.53
CA LEU A 200 -13.75 9.18 11.16
C LEU A 200 -12.67 9.94 11.93
N PHE A 201 -12.83 11.25 12.09
CA PHE A 201 -11.92 12.08 12.87
C PHE A 201 -11.90 11.68 14.35
N ILE A 202 -13.05 11.48 14.98
CA ILE A 202 -13.17 11.06 16.39
C ILE A 202 -12.58 9.66 16.60
N ILE A 203 -12.94 8.71 15.75
CA ILE A 203 -12.43 7.33 15.82
C ILE A 203 -10.90 7.32 15.66
N SER A 204 -10.37 8.14 14.74
CA SER A 204 -8.93 8.25 14.52
C SER A 204 -8.13 8.82 15.71
N GLN A 205 -8.78 9.30 16.78
CA GLN A 205 -8.13 9.76 18.01
C GLN A 205 -8.01 8.67 19.09
N LYS A 206 -8.77 7.57 18.98
CA LYS A 206 -8.91 6.60 20.07
C LYS A 206 -8.30 5.26 19.70
N ILE A 207 -7.13 4.94 20.27
CA ILE A 207 -6.38 3.70 20.04
C ILE A 207 -7.19 2.43 20.38
N ASN A 208 -8.08 2.49 21.36
CA ASN A 208 -8.83 1.33 21.84
C ASN A 208 -9.75 0.72 20.77
N TYR A 209 -10.24 1.52 19.82
CA TYR A 209 -11.04 1.01 18.70
C TYR A 209 -10.22 0.15 17.72
N PHE A 210 -8.91 0.40 17.62
CA PHE A 210 -8.03 -0.29 16.67
C PHE A 210 -7.34 -1.53 17.25
N LYS A 211 -7.54 -1.83 18.54
CA LYS A 211 -7.10 -3.10 19.15
C LYS A 211 -7.98 -4.28 18.71
N SER A 212 -9.17 -4.03 18.16
CA SER A 212 -10.07 -5.05 17.62
C SER A 212 -10.12 -5.03 16.09
N THR A 213 -10.17 -6.20 15.47
CA THR A 213 -10.36 -6.34 14.02
C THR A 213 -11.66 -5.68 13.56
N GLY A 214 -12.71 -5.69 14.41
CA GLY A 214 -13.97 -5.02 14.17
C GLY A 214 -13.86 -3.50 14.07
N GLY A 215 -13.03 -2.86 14.89
CA GLY A 215 -12.79 -1.42 14.85
C GLY A 215 -12.05 -0.98 13.57
N ILE A 216 -11.08 -1.77 13.13
CA ILE A 216 -10.35 -1.51 11.88
C ILE A 216 -11.30 -1.63 10.67
N SER A 217 -12.09 -2.70 10.60
CA SER A 217 -13.03 -2.90 9.50
C SER A 217 -14.11 -1.82 9.45
N LEU A 218 -14.63 -1.39 10.60
CA LEU A 218 -15.59 -0.28 10.69
C LEU A 218 -14.98 1.03 10.16
N PHE A 219 -13.73 1.32 10.48
CA PHE A 219 -13.03 2.51 9.98
C PHE A 219 -12.91 2.51 8.44
N PHE A 220 -12.55 1.36 7.84
CA PHE A 220 -12.49 1.24 6.37
C PHE A 220 -13.86 1.33 5.72
N ILE A 221 -14.91 0.74 6.30
CA ILE A 221 -16.28 0.84 5.80
C ILE A 221 -16.75 2.30 5.84
N LEU A 222 -16.52 3.02 6.94
CA LEU A 222 -16.86 4.43 7.05
C LEU A 222 -16.09 5.30 6.03
N GLY A 223 -14.80 5.03 5.83
CA GLY A 223 -13.98 5.71 4.82
C GLY A 223 -14.50 5.48 3.40
N PHE A 224 -14.90 4.26 3.08
CA PHE A 224 -15.51 3.92 1.80
C PHE A 224 -16.84 4.66 1.59
N LEU A 225 -17.74 4.63 2.57
CA LEU A 225 -19.03 5.32 2.50
C LEU A 225 -18.86 6.85 2.46
N TYR A 226 -17.89 7.41 3.21
CA TYR A 226 -17.53 8.82 3.13
C TYR A 226 -17.08 9.21 1.72
N THR A 227 -16.18 8.47 1.09
CA THR A 227 -15.72 8.76 -0.28
C THR A 227 -16.86 8.65 -1.30
N LEU A 228 -17.74 7.69 -1.15
CA LEU A 228 -18.92 7.54 -1.99
C LEU A 228 -19.83 8.77 -1.88
N LEU A 229 -20.24 9.14 -0.66
CA LEU A 229 -21.18 10.23 -0.42
C LEU A 229 -20.57 11.61 -0.70
N SER A 230 -19.27 11.78 -0.50
CA SER A 230 -18.58 13.05 -0.79
C SER A 230 -18.68 13.42 -2.28
N LEU A 231 -18.53 12.46 -3.18
CA LEU A 231 -18.57 12.70 -4.63
C LEU A 231 -19.97 12.61 -5.21
N THR A 232 -20.83 11.71 -4.67
CA THR A 232 -22.16 11.52 -5.23
C THR A 232 -23.18 12.55 -4.76
N GLU A 233 -23.02 13.08 -3.53
CA GLU A 233 -24.01 13.95 -2.90
C GLU A 233 -23.41 15.27 -2.40
N MET A 234 -22.35 15.24 -1.56
CA MET A 234 -21.86 16.44 -0.89
C MET A 234 -21.28 17.47 -1.88
N PHE A 235 -20.36 17.05 -2.74
CA PHE A 235 -19.72 17.96 -3.69
C PHE A 235 -20.71 18.54 -4.72
N PRO A 236 -21.59 17.75 -5.37
CA PRO A 236 -22.66 18.28 -6.21
C PRO A 236 -23.61 19.22 -5.48
N TYR A 237 -23.91 18.95 -4.19
CA TYR A 237 -24.75 19.82 -3.36
C TYR A 237 -24.08 21.18 -3.12
N VAL A 238 -22.79 21.18 -2.76
CA VAL A 238 -22.00 22.42 -2.58
C VAL A 238 -22.02 23.26 -3.86
N LEU A 239 -21.79 22.65 -5.03
CA LEU A 239 -21.85 23.35 -6.32
C LEU A 239 -23.25 23.95 -6.60
N THR A 240 -24.32 23.21 -6.24
CA THR A 240 -25.68 23.73 -6.40
C THR A 240 -25.98 24.89 -5.44
N ARG A 241 -25.28 24.97 -4.30
CA ARG A 241 -25.39 26.12 -3.39
C ARG A 241 -24.57 27.31 -3.88
N ILE A 242 -23.34 27.07 -4.35
CA ILE A 242 -22.50 28.12 -4.95
C ILE A 242 -23.20 28.76 -6.15
N SER A 243 -23.90 28.01 -6.97
CA SER A 243 -24.65 28.54 -8.12
C SER A 243 -25.82 29.48 -7.71
N LYS A 244 -26.22 29.50 -6.44
CA LYS A 244 -27.25 30.42 -5.90
C LYS A 244 -26.66 31.73 -5.37
N ILE A 245 -25.35 31.80 -5.18
CA ILE A 245 -24.67 33.01 -4.70
C ILE A 245 -24.43 33.93 -5.88
N LYS A 246 -25.27 34.97 -6.02
CA LYS A 246 -25.26 35.89 -7.18
C LYS A 246 -23.88 36.51 -7.44
N LEU A 247 -23.16 36.92 -6.39
CA LEU A 247 -21.82 37.53 -6.49
C LEU A 247 -20.77 36.64 -7.18
N ILE A 248 -20.84 35.32 -6.95
CA ILE A 248 -19.88 34.37 -7.53
C ILE A 248 -20.38 33.87 -8.88
N TYR A 249 -21.68 33.66 -9.01
CA TYR A 249 -22.26 33.04 -10.19
C TYR A 249 -22.42 33.99 -11.37
N MET A 250 -22.73 35.27 -11.12
CA MET A 250 -23.00 36.26 -12.20
C MET A 250 -21.73 36.87 -12.82
N ASP A 251 -20.56 36.53 -12.33
CA ASP A 251 -19.31 36.90 -13.02
C ASP A 251 -19.21 36.17 -14.37
N LYS A 252 -18.87 36.94 -15.42
CA LYS A 252 -18.99 36.57 -16.86
C LYS A 252 -18.57 35.11 -17.20
N VAL A 253 -17.48 34.64 -16.64
CA VAL A 253 -16.91 33.31 -16.94
C VAL A 253 -17.42 32.25 -15.96
N ASN A 254 -17.72 32.65 -14.72
CA ASN A 254 -18.05 31.70 -13.65
C ASN A 254 -19.44 31.07 -13.85
N MET A 255 -20.38 31.76 -14.46
CA MET A 255 -21.70 31.22 -14.75
C MET A 255 -21.63 29.96 -15.63
N ILE A 256 -20.87 30.04 -16.73
CA ILE A 256 -20.70 28.92 -17.66
C ILE A 256 -19.89 27.81 -16.99
N PHE A 257 -18.77 28.17 -16.32
CA PHE A 257 -17.91 27.23 -15.61
C PHE A 257 -18.66 26.43 -14.54
N ILE A 258 -19.34 27.11 -13.61
CA ILE A 258 -20.05 26.44 -12.48
C ILE A 258 -21.21 25.56 -13.00
N SER A 259 -21.92 26.01 -14.04
CA SER A 259 -22.99 25.24 -14.66
C SER A 259 -22.44 23.97 -15.29
N ASN A 260 -21.38 24.07 -16.09
CA ASN A 260 -20.76 22.92 -16.75
C ASN A 260 -20.17 21.93 -15.76
N VAL A 261 -19.42 22.40 -14.76
CA VAL A 261 -18.84 21.53 -13.73
C VAL A 261 -19.93 20.80 -12.94
N ARG A 262 -20.98 21.51 -12.56
CA ARG A 262 -22.13 20.90 -11.87
C ARG A 262 -22.75 19.80 -12.69
N GLU A 263 -23.00 20.06 -13.97
CA GLU A 263 -23.60 19.08 -14.87
C GLU A 263 -22.71 17.86 -15.07
N LYS A 264 -21.42 18.08 -15.35
CA LYS A 264 -20.42 17.01 -15.53
C LYS A 264 -20.30 16.13 -14.30
N ILE A 265 -20.26 16.72 -13.09
CA ILE A 265 -20.17 15.96 -11.85
C ILE A 265 -21.43 15.15 -11.59
N LEU A 266 -22.61 15.73 -11.80
CA LEU A 266 -23.88 15.02 -11.61
C LEU A 266 -24.04 13.85 -12.58
N GLN A 267 -23.56 13.99 -13.82
CA GLN A 267 -23.59 12.92 -14.81
C GLN A 267 -22.55 11.84 -14.53
N ASN A 268 -21.36 12.23 -14.03
CA ASN A 268 -20.18 11.36 -13.92
C ASN A 268 -19.84 10.93 -12.48
N ARG A 269 -20.73 11.17 -11.51
CA ARG A 269 -20.47 10.90 -10.08
C ARG A 269 -19.93 9.50 -9.76
N ASN A 270 -20.45 8.46 -10.41
CA ASN A 270 -19.99 7.09 -10.18
C ASN A 270 -18.55 6.88 -10.71
N VAL A 271 -18.24 7.50 -11.83
CA VAL A 271 -16.91 7.47 -12.44
C VAL A 271 -15.89 8.16 -11.54
N LEU A 272 -16.21 9.36 -11.09
CA LEU A 272 -15.38 10.12 -10.15
C LEU A 272 -15.14 9.35 -8.83
N PHE A 273 -16.17 8.66 -8.34
CA PHE A 273 -16.04 7.80 -7.16
C PHE A 273 -15.03 6.65 -7.40
N ILE A 274 -15.17 5.88 -8.49
CA ILE A 274 -14.27 4.76 -8.79
C ILE A 274 -12.82 5.25 -8.90
N MET A 275 -12.61 6.38 -9.54
CA MET A 275 -11.28 7.00 -9.67
C MET A 275 -10.70 7.41 -8.32
N THR A 276 -11.50 8.07 -7.49
CA THR A 276 -11.06 8.47 -6.16
C THR A 276 -10.70 7.27 -5.32
N MET A 277 -11.42 6.16 -5.47
CA MET A 277 -11.07 4.90 -4.80
C MET A 277 -9.73 4.35 -5.27
N PHE A 278 -9.45 4.36 -6.59
CA PHE A 278 -8.14 3.92 -7.09
C PHE A 278 -6.99 4.79 -6.59
N LEU A 279 -7.18 6.11 -6.61
CA LEU A 279 -6.20 7.05 -6.05
C LEU A 279 -6.01 6.81 -4.54
N SER A 280 -7.10 6.63 -3.79
CA SER A 280 -7.03 6.36 -2.35
C SER A 280 -6.29 5.05 -2.03
N ILE A 281 -6.56 3.97 -2.78
CA ILE A 281 -5.86 2.68 -2.62
C ILE A 281 -4.37 2.83 -2.94
N SER A 282 -4.05 3.52 -4.03
CA SER A 282 -2.67 3.78 -4.43
C SER A 282 -1.89 4.54 -3.35
N ILE A 283 -2.44 5.66 -2.89
CA ILE A 283 -1.83 6.50 -1.84
C ILE A 283 -1.73 5.71 -0.51
N PHE A 284 -2.74 4.90 -0.18
CA PHE A 284 -2.75 4.04 1.01
C PHE A 284 -1.59 3.05 1.01
N ILE A 285 -1.43 2.29 -0.08
CA ILE A 285 -0.35 1.31 -0.20
C ILE A 285 1.01 2.01 -0.08
N PHE A 286 1.20 3.12 -0.78
CA PHE A 286 2.45 3.87 -0.74
C PHE A 286 2.74 4.44 0.66
N GLY A 287 1.71 4.95 1.34
CA GLY A 287 1.80 5.49 2.69
C GLY A 287 2.22 4.44 3.72
N ILE A 288 1.59 3.27 3.72
CA ILE A 288 1.96 2.16 4.61
C ILE A 288 3.41 1.75 4.39
N LEU A 289 3.83 1.58 3.14
CA LEU A 289 5.19 1.17 2.82
C LEU A 289 6.25 2.13 3.33
N TYR A 290 5.98 3.42 3.21
CA TYR A 290 6.89 4.45 3.68
C TYR A 290 7.03 4.43 5.21
N VAL A 291 5.92 4.28 5.93
CA VAL A 291 5.94 4.14 7.39
C VAL A 291 6.69 2.89 7.83
N GLN A 292 6.47 1.75 7.17
CA GLN A 292 7.17 0.50 7.49
C GLN A 292 8.69 0.62 7.31
N LYS A 293 9.15 1.27 6.24
CA LYS A 293 10.57 1.55 6.02
C LYS A 293 11.17 2.36 7.18
N ASP A 294 10.50 3.44 7.58
CA ASP A 294 10.98 4.33 8.64
C ASP A 294 10.98 3.63 10.01
N LEU A 295 9.98 2.78 10.28
CA LEU A 295 9.93 1.95 11.49
C LEU A 295 11.13 0.99 11.58
N ILE A 296 11.51 0.33 10.51
CA ILE A 296 12.66 -0.58 10.48
C ILE A 296 13.95 0.19 10.75
N ASP A 297 14.09 1.36 10.16
CA ASP A 297 15.30 2.18 10.36
C ASP A 297 15.40 2.75 11.78
N LYS A 298 14.28 3.10 12.43
CA LYS A 298 14.25 3.61 13.81
C LYS A 298 14.37 2.51 14.86
N LYS A 299 13.82 1.33 14.61
CA LYS A 299 13.85 0.20 15.56
C LYS A 299 15.16 -0.60 15.55
N LYS A 300 16.04 -0.40 14.57
CA LYS A 300 17.30 -1.18 14.44
C LYS A 300 18.17 -1.17 15.70
N ASP A 301 18.27 -0.03 16.37
CA ASP A 301 19.14 0.11 17.55
C ASP A 301 18.47 -0.41 18.84
N ILE A 302 17.13 -0.54 18.82
CA ILE A 302 16.37 -1.15 19.90
C ILE A 302 16.41 -2.67 19.79
N LEU A 303 16.19 -3.20 18.58
CA LEU A 303 16.14 -4.64 18.32
C LEU A 303 17.53 -5.29 18.33
N TYR A 304 18.55 -4.53 17.91
CA TYR A 304 19.94 -4.99 17.76
C TYR A 304 20.91 -4.02 18.42
N PRO A 305 20.92 -3.94 19.75
CA PRO A 305 21.79 -3.00 20.47
C PRO A 305 23.28 -3.36 20.36
N ILE A 306 23.61 -4.62 20.11
CA ILE A 306 24.98 -5.17 20.07
C ILE A 306 25.26 -5.77 18.67
N ASP A 307 26.51 -5.64 18.19
CA ASP A 307 26.88 -6.06 16.84
C ASP A 307 26.94 -7.57 16.64
N ILE A 308 27.56 -8.30 17.59
CA ILE A 308 27.53 -9.76 17.63
C ILE A 308 27.14 -10.20 19.04
N ALA A 309 26.21 -11.14 19.13
CA ALA A 309 25.81 -11.72 20.39
C ALA A 309 25.52 -13.21 20.24
N TYR A 310 25.91 -14.01 21.24
CA TYR A 310 25.55 -15.42 21.29
C TYR A 310 25.49 -15.96 22.71
N VAL A 311 24.69 -17.02 22.85
CA VAL A 311 24.54 -17.78 24.08
C VAL A 311 25.38 -19.03 24.00
N VAL A 312 26.20 -19.30 25.01
CA VAL A 312 26.95 -20.56 25.10
C VAL A 312 26.01 -21.64 25.63
N LYS A 313 25.74 -22.64 24.79
CA LYS A 313 24.99 -23.84 25.17
C LYS A 313 25.92 -25.01 25.42
N GLU A 314 26.61 -25.51 24.39
CA GLU A 314 27.46 -26.69 24.45
C GLU A 314 28.93 -26.38 24.20
N ARG A 315 29.24 -25.45 23.29
CA ARG A 315 30.61 -25.09 22.91
C ARG A 315 30.83 -23.59 23.01
N ASP A 316 32.05 -23.25 23.47
CA ASP A 316 32.48 -21.84 23.52
C ASP A 316 33.22 -21.47 22.22
N TYR A 317 32.63 -20.56 21.46
CA TYR A 317 33.13 -20.12 20.17
C TYR A 317 33.99 -18.84 20.25
N ASN A 318 34.31 -18.37 21.44
CA ASN A 318 35.06 -17.14 21.65
C ASN A 318 36.34 -17.07 20.82
N ASN A 319 37.16 -18.15 20.89
CA ASN A 319 38.47 -18.16 20.19
C ASN A 319 38.31 -18.09 18.67
N ILE A 320 37.28 -18.71 18.13
CA ILE A 320 36.99 -18.69 16.68
C ILE A 320 36.56 -17.30 16.25
N ILE A 321 35.66 -16.64 17.00
CA ILE A 321 35.22 -15.30 16.71
C ILE A 321 36.34 -14.30 16.88
N ASP A 322 37.07 -14.36 17.99
CA ASP A 322 38.20 -13.46 18.31
C ASP A 322 39.30 -13.55 17.22
N ASN A 323 39.69 -14.76 16.82
CA ASN A 323 40.70 -14.97 15.78
C ASN A 323 40.24 -14.41 14.43
N LYS A 324 39.01 -14.71 13.99
CA LYS A 324 38.48 -14.19 12.72
C LYS A 324 38.32 -12.66 12.70
N LEU A 325 37.93 -12.05 13.82
CA LEU A 325 37.86 -10.60 13.91
C LEU A 325 39.26 -9.95 13.86
N LYS A 326 40.26 -10.57 14.53
CA LYS A 326 41.65 -10.11 14.51
C LYS A 326 42.32 -10.29 13.15
N GLU A 327 42.12 -11.45 12.49
CA GLU A 327 42.64 -11.72 11.13
C GLU A 327 42.15 -10.68 10.12
N ASN A 328 40.97 -10.17 10.29
CA ASN A 328 40.38 -9.15 9.43
C ASN A 328 40.64 -7.71 9.91
N SER A 329 41.54 -7.52 10.89
CA SER A 329 41.89 -6.21 11.48
C SER A 329 40.68 -5.42 11.98
N ILE A 330 39.69 -6.11 12.56
CA ILE A 330 38.45 -5.52 13.09
C ILE A 330 38.62 -5.25 14.58
N ASN A 331 38.59 -3.99 14.99
CA ASN A 331 38.60 -3.61 16.39
C ASN A 331 37.27 -3.90 17.05
N PHE A 332 37.28 -4.63 18.16
CA PHE A 332 36.09 -5.01 18.91
C PHE A 332 36.26 -4.89 20.42
N GLN A 333 35.16 -4.64 21.12
CA GLN A 333 35.08 -4.73 22.57
C GLN A 333 34.23 -5.94 22.92
N LYS A 334 34.78 -6.84 23.73
CA LYS A 334 34.11 -8.07 24.20
C LYS A 334 33.65 -7.90 25.62
N VAL A 335 32.40 -8.31 25.87
CA VAL A 335 31.82 -8.34 27.21
C VAL A 335 31.18 -9.71 27.43
N LYS A 336 31.55 -10.35 28.54
CA LYS A 336 30.92 -11.58 29.02
C LYS A 336 29.87 -11.21 30.06
N VAL A 337 28.69 -11.79 29.96
CA VAL A 337 27.57 -11.60 30.87
C VAL A 337 27.05 -12.96 31.32
N THR A 338 26.73 -13.07 32.59
CA THR A 338 26.17 -14.30 33.16
C THR A 338 24.69 -14.11 33.48
N PHE A 339 23.86 -14.93 32.85
CA PHE A 339 22.45 -15.02 33.16
C PHE A 339 22.12 -16.29 33.92
N TYR A 340 20.99 -16.27 34.58
CA TYR A 340 20.42 -17.43 35.24
C TYR A 340 19.04 -17.72 34.66
N ASP A 341 18.80 -18.98 34.29
CA ASP A 341 17.51 -19.41 33.75
C ASP A 341 16.54 -19.72 34.90
N VAL A 342 15.37 -19.08 34.85
CA VAL A 342 14.34 -19.23 35.89
C VAL A 342 12.99 -19.51 35.22
N GLU A 343 12.17 -20.32 35.85
CA GLU A 343 10.84 -20.74 35.38
C GLU A 343 10.84 -21.35 33.97
N SER A 344 11.70 -22.34 33.74
CA SER A 344 11.77 -23.12 32.50
C SER A 344 11.94 -22.23 31.25
N ALA A 345 12.88 -21.29 31.31
CA ALA A 345 13.26 -20.35 30.22
C ALA A 345 12.23 -19.23 29.92
N LYS A 346 11.23 -19.00 30.78
CA LYS A 346 10.34 -17.85 30.63
C LYS A 346 11.08 -16.52 30.88
N TYR A 347 12.02 -16.51 31.83
CA TYR A 347 12.79 -15.36 32.24
C TYR A 347 14.29 -15.67 32.33
N SER A 348 15.11 -14.77 31.81
CA SER A 348 16.56 -14.75 32.04
C SER A 348 16.89 -13.69 33.07
N VAL A 349 17.48 -14.11 34.20
CA VAL A 349 17.75 -13.22 35.33
C VAL A 349 19.22 -12.81 35.35
N ILE A 350 19.49 -11.53 35.62
CA ILE A 350 20.83 -10.94 35.76
C ILE A 350 20.92 -10.18 37.08
N SER A 351 22.12 -10.15 37.68
CA SER A 351 22.38 -9.36 38.90
C SER A 351 22.44 -7.86 38.59
N GLU A 352 22.02 -7.05 39.56
CA GLU A 352 22.07 -5.59 39.51
C GLU A 352 23.51 -5.09 39.25
N SER A 353 24.48 -5.62 39.97
CA SER A 353 25.88 -5.22 39.87
C SER A 353 26.46 -5.51 38.45
N GLU A 354 26.18 -6.69 37.91
CA GLU A 354 26.64 -7.09 36.59
C GLU A 354 25.95 -6.28 35.49
N TYR A 355 24.64 -6.04 35.59
CA TYR A 355 23.92 -5.18 34.67
C TYR A 355 24.45 -3.76 34.68
N ASN A 356 24.58 -3.13 35.87
CA ASN A 356 25.02 -1.74 35.99
C ASN A 356 26.47 -1.54 35.51
N LYS A 357 27.33 -2.53 35.68
CA LYS A 357 28.70 -2.50 35.13
C LYS A 357 28.70 -2.43 33.61
N ILE A 358 27.80 -3.13 32.95
CA ILE A 358 27.66 -3.15 31.50
C ILE A 358 26.96 -1.89 31.01
N ALA A 359 25.88 -1.48 31.69
CA ALA A 359 25.10 -0.29 31.40
C ALA A 359 25.99 0.98 31.42
N ASN A 360 26.87 1.11 32.41
CA ASN A 360 27.85 2.20 32.49
C ASN A 360 28.79 2.24 31.28
N LYS A 361 29.29 1.07 30.82
CA LYS A 361 30.20 1.01 29.66
C LYS A 361 29.50 1.36 28.33
N LEU A 362 28.21 1.09 28.23
CA LEU A 362 27.44 1.24 27.00
C LEU A 362 26.49 2.46 27.02
N SER A 363 26.57 3.30 28.06
CA SER A 363 25.73 4.50 28.25
C SER A 363 24.22 4.18 28.28
N TYR A 364 23.87 3.10 28.98
CA TYR A 364 22.49 2.71 29.23
C TYR A 364 22.03 3.11 30.64
N PRO A 365 20.69 3.16 30.91
CA PRO A 365 20.17 3.49 32.22
C PRO A 365 20.63 2.50 33.30
N ILE A 366 21.01 3.02 34.46
CA ILE A 366 21.41 2.27 35.66
C ILE A 366 20.19 2.10 36.54
N TYR A 367 20.07 0.95 37.19
CA TYR A 367 18.99 0.67 38.12
C TYR A 367 19.52 0.43 39.51
N ASN A 368 18.81 0.95 40.54
CA ASN A 368 19.04 0.65 41.94
C ASN A 368 17.81 -0.10 42.45
N ILE A 369 17.99 -1.37 42.81
CA ILE A 369 16.90 -2.32 43.09
C ILE A 369 16.83 -2.61 44.56
N LYS A 370 15.64 -2.46 45.19
CA LYS A 370 15.40 -2.83 46.57
C LYS A 370 15.24 -4.36 46.71
N GLN A 371 15.56 -4.90 47.89
CA GLN A 371 15.42 -6.34 48.16
C GLN A 371 13.97 -6.78 47.94
N GLY A 372 13.76 -7.94 47.30
CA GLY A 372 12.43 -8.47 46.96
C GLY A 372 11.75 -7.78 45.76
N LYS A 373 12.43 -6.82 45.07
CA LYS A 373 11.93 -6.15 43.87
C LYS A 373 12.79 -6.49 42.67
N ALA A 374 12.22 -6.31 41.49
CA ALA A 374 12.90 -6.52 40.19
C ALA A 374 12.52 -5.47 39.15
N VAL A 375 13.41 -5.30 38.17
CA VAL A 375 13.16 -4.51 36.96
C VAL A 375 13.11 -5.46 35.78
N ILE A 376 12.05 -5.40 34.98
CA ILE A 376 11.95 -6.17 33.75
C ILE A 376 12.45 -5.35 32.56
N LEU A 377 13.34 -5.93 31.76
CA LEU A 377 13.75 -5.41 30.46
C LEU A 377 13.00 -6.22 29.40
N SER A 378 11.92 -5.68 28.86
CA SER A 378 11.21 -6.39 27.81
C SER A 378 11.94 -6.28 26.49
N ASN A 379 12.26 -7.42 25.90
CA ASN A 379 12.83 -7.55 24.57
C ASN A 379 11.77 -7.80 23.49
N ILE A 380 10.50 -7.80 23.88
CA ILE A 380 9.36 -7.99 22.97
C ILE A 380 8.88 -6.62 22.51
N ASP A 381 8.49 -6.50 21.26
CA ASP A 381 7.95 -5.27 20.66
C ASP A 381 6.50 -5.04 21.15
N MET A 382 6.33 -4.91 22.45
CA MET A 382 5.05 -4.65 23.10
C MET A 382 4.95 -3.17 23.49
N SER A 383 3.74 -2.64 23.51
CA SER A 383 3.52 -1.30 24.05
C SER A 383 3.79 -1.26 25.56
N GLU A 384 4.19 -0.09 26.09
CA GLU A 384 4.38 0.07 27.55
C GLU A 384 3.12 -0.31 28.35
N GLU A 385 1.93 -0.04 27.79
CA GLU A 385 0.66 -0.41 28.41
C GLU A 385 0.47 -1.93 28.47
N ASP A 386 0.85 -2.65 27.41
CA ASP A 386 0.76 -4.11 27.37
C ASP A 386 1.79 -4.73 28.33
N ILE A 387 3.02 -4.20 28.36
CA ILE A 387 4.04 -4.66 29.32
C ILE A 387 3.57 -4.43 30.74
N LYS A 388 2.99 -3.27 31.07
CA LYS A 388 2.39 -3.00 32.37
C LYS A 388 1.27 -3.97 32.71
N LYS A 389 0.40 -4.28 31.75
CA LYS A 389 -0.74 -5.18 31.95
C LYS A 389 -0.31 -6.62 32.23
N TYR A 390 0.72 -7.12 31.57
CA TYR A 390 1.10 -8.53 31.64
C TYR A 390 2.18 -8.82 32.67
N TYR A 391 3.08 -7.89 32.94
CA TYR A 391 4.27 -8.16 33.76
C TYR A 391 4.36 -7.29 35.01
N PHE A 392 3.72 -6.13 35.07
CA PHE A 392 3.81 -5.27 36.24
C PHE A 392 3.09 -5.90 37.45
N ASN A 393 3.74 -5.93 38.60
CA ASN A 393 3.31 -6.62 39.81
C ASN A 393 3.33 -8.16 39.75
N GLU A 394 3.80 -8.78 38.67
CA GLU A 394 4.01 -10.24 38.65
C GLU A 394 5.06 -10.63 39.71
N VAL A 395 4.78 -11.71 40.45
CA VAL A 395 5.69 -12.25 41.49
C VAL A 395 6.35 -13.48 40.92
N ILE A 396 7.66 -13.46 40.84
CA ILE A 396 8.48 -14.52 40.29
C ILE A 396 9.18 -15.24 41.45
N ASN A 397 9.23 -16.57 41.40
CA ASN A 397 9.93 -17.38 42.37
C ASN A 397 11.34 -17.71 41.90
N ILE A 398 12.34 -17.11 42.53
CA ILE A 398 13.75 -17.35 42.25
C ILE A 398 14.31 -18.22 43.34
N ASN A 399 14.24 -19.55 43.14
CA ASN A 399 14.74 -20.55 44.09
C ASN A 399 14.24 -20.35 45.54
N GLY A 400 12.94 -20.17 45.73
CA GLY A 400 12.29 -19.94 47.03
C GLY A 400 12.13 -18.46 47.40
N ASN A 401 12.88 -17.56 46.81
CA ASN A 401 12.75 -16.13 47.04
C ASN A 401 11.68 -15.52 46.10
N LYS A 402 10.61 -14.98 46.66
CA LYS A 402 9.58 -14.25 45.90
C LYS A 402 10.06 -12.85 45.58
N VAL A 403 10.20 -12.54 44.29
CA VAL A 403 10.63 -11.24 43.80
C VAL A 403 9.50 -10.63 42.96
N LYS A 404 9.10 -9.39 43.27
CA LYS A 404 8.01 -8.68 42.60
C LYS A 404 8.57 -7.74 41.53
N ILE A 405 8.04 -7.77 40.30
CA ILE A 405 8.36 -6.81 39.26
C ILE A 405 7.72 -5.46 39.60
N ASP A 406 8.56 -4.49 39.95
CA ASP A 406 8.18 -3.16 40.43
C ASP A 406 8.39 -2.05 39.38
N LYS A 407 9.30 -2.29 38.43
CA LYS A 407 9.67 -1.30 37.40
C LYS A 407 9.88 -1.96 36.06
N ILE A 408 9.52 -1.23 34.99
CA ILE A 408 9.79 -1.59 33.61
C ILE A 408 10.96 -0.73 33.13
N GLY A 409 12.00 -1.38 32.60
CA GLY A 409 13.16 -0.70 32.03
C GLY A 409 12.85 -0.12 30.63
N GLU A 410 13.40 1.06 30.35
CA GLU A 410 13.11 1.78 29.12
C GLU A 410 13.80 1.18 27.88
N LYS A 411 15.02 0.64 28.02
CA LYS A 411 15.82 0.07 26.92
C LYS A 411 16.54 -1.18 27.38
N SER A 412 16.55 -2.21 26.52
CA SER A 412 17.35 -3.41 26.74
C SER A 412 18.71 -3.30 26.07
N ILE A 413 19.78 -3.67 26.81
CA ILE A 413 21.15 -3.81 26.27
C ILE A 413 21.28 -5.10 25.46
N PHE A 414 20.41 -6.07 25.73
CA PHE A 414 20.51 -7.43 25.23
C PHE A 414 19.60 -7.62 24.02
N GLN A 415 20.00 -8.54 23.15
CA GLN A 415 19.28 -8.78 21.92
C GLN A 415 17.99 -9.57 22.17
N SER A 416 16.86 -9.06 21.70
CA SER A 416 15.51 -9.60 21.95
C SER A 416 15.32 -11.06 21.50
N LYS A 417 15.95 -11.44 20.38
CA LYS A 417 15.80 -12.79 19.80
C LYS A 417 16.59 -13.88 20.51
N THR A 418 17.51 -13.52 21.43
CA THR A 418 18.38 -14.49 22.12
C THR A 418 17.89 -14.90 23.49
N MET A 419 17.39 -13.95 24.29
CA MET A 419 17.26 -14.12 25.73
C MET A 419 15.83 -13.98 26.25
N GLY A 420 14.85 -13.66 25.40
CA GLY A 420 13.47 -13.42 25.87
C GLY A 420 13.36 -12.23 26.83
N ASN A 421 12.52 -12.34 27.85
CA ASN A 421 12.37 -11.29 28.87
C ASN A 421 13.48 -11.39 29.91
N ILE A 422 14.19 -10.29 30.14
CA ILE A 422 15.29 -10.22 31.08
C ILE A 422 14.82 -9.48 32.33
N ILE A 423 15.17 -10.05 33.50
CA ILE A 423 14.86 -9.48 34.77
C ILE A 423 16.15 -9.17 35.51
N ILE A 424 16.24 -7.92 35.99
CA ILE A 424 17.33 -7.48 36.84
C ILE A 424 16.88 -7.60 38.30
N VAL A 425 17.66 -8.29 39.09
CA VAL A 425 17.38 -8.49 40.52
C VAL A 425 18.61 -8.14 41.37
N LYS A 426 18.39 -7.92 42.65
CA LYS A 426 19.48 -7.66 43.57
C LYS A 426 20.40 -8.88 43.70
N ASP A 427 21.71 -8.66 43.84
CA ASP A 427 22.72 -9.73 43.91
C ASP A 427 22.41 -10.78 44.98
N SER A 428 21.88 -10.35 46.13
CA SER A 428 21.47 -11.26 47.22
C SER A 428 20.42 -12.28 46.81
N SER A 429 19.59 -12.00 45.83
CA SER A 429 18.54 -12.89 45.35
C SER A 429 19.05 -14.04 44.48
N LEU A 430 20.30 -13.95 43.98
CA LEU A 430 20.91 -14.95 43.10
C LEU A 430 21.86 -15.92 43.80
N ILE A 431 22.22 -15.65 45.07
CA ILE A 431 23.22 -16.44 45.84
C ILE A 431 22.80 -17.91 45.97
N ALA A 432 21.50 -18.18 45.99
CA ALA A 432 20.95 -19.52 46.19
C ALA A 432 20.72 -20.32 44.89
N LEU A 433 21.09 -19.78 43.69
CA LEU A 433 20.84 -20.48 42.45
C LEU A 433 21.92 -21.51 42.11
N PRO A 434 21.53 -22.72 41.65
CA PRO A 434 22.48 -23.77 41.29
C PRO A 434 23.35 -23.35 40.09
N LYS A 435 24.58 -23.86 40.03
CA LYS A 435 25.53 -23.52 38.93
C LYS A 435 25.07 -24.01 37.57
N ASP A 436 24.25 -25.04 37.51
CA ASP A 436 23.73 -25.66 36.28
C ASP A 436 22.74 -24.76 35.54
N LYS A 437 22.18 -23.76 36.20
CA LYS A 437 21.29 -22.75 35.60
C LYS A 437 22.03 -21.52 35.04
N LYS A 438 23.35 -21.50 35.08
CA LYS A 438 24.17 -20.42 34.53
C LYS A 438 24.24 -20.49 33.01
N ILE A 439 23.92 -19.39 32.36
CA ILE A 439 24.03 -19.21 30.93
C ILE A 439 25.04 -18.10 30.66
N ASN A 440 26.12 -18.42 29.94
CA ASN A 440 27.09 -17.43 29.53
C ASN A 440 26.64 -16.78 28.22
N TYR A 441 26.60 -15.46 28.22
CA TYR A 441 26.24 -14.63 27.08
C TYR A 441 27.42 -13.75 26.71
N TYR A 442 27.85 -13.81 25.45
CA TYR A 442 28.93 -12.98 24.94
C TYR A 442 28.43 -11.92 24.00
N MET A 443 28.92 -10.71 24.17
CA MET A 443 28.61 -9.54 23.38
C MET A 443 29.88 -8.96 22.78
N TYR A 444 29.82 -8.60 21.50
CA TYR A 444 30.90 -7.93 20.80
C TYR A 444 30.34 -6.63 20.19
N ASN A 445 31.02 -5.53 20.49
CA ASN A 445 30.75 -4.22 19.88
C ASN A 445 31.90 -3.87 18.93
N ILE A 446 31.59 -3.56 17.67
CA ILE A 446 32.56 -3.41 16.58
C ILE A 446 32.60 -1.94 16.16
N GLN A 447 33.81 -1.33 16.18
CA GLN A 447 33.98 0.11 15.92
C GLN A 447 33.85 0.54 14.44
N SER A 448 33.98 -0.36 13.45
CA SER A 448 33.85 -0.01 12.02
C SER A 448 33.29 -1.16 11.18
N ILE A 449 32.00 -1.10 10.94
CA ILE A 449 31.21 -2.23 10.39
C ILE A 449 31.13 -2.24 8.85
N LYS A 450 31.35 -1.11 8.16
CA LYS A 450 31.05 -1.00 6.72
C LYS A 450 31.90 -1.85 5.76
N LYS A 451 33.07 -2.35 6.20
CA LYS A 451 33.98 -3.14 5.35
C LYS A 451 33.84 -4.66 5.46
N SER A 452 33.12 -5.17 6.44
CA SER A 452 33.25 -6.56 6.92
C SER A 452 32.04 -7.49 6.70
N ILE A 453 31.13 -7.19 5.78
CA ILE A 453 29.90 -8.03 5.61
C ILE A 453 30.22 -9.45 5.17
N LYS A 454 31.14 -9.62 4.19
CA LYS A 454 31.55 -10.95 3.70
C LYS A 454 32.26 -11.77 4.79
N GLU A 455 33.02 -11.09 5.62
CA GLU A 455 33.75 -11.67 6.74
C GLU A 455 32.77 -12.09 7.85
N LEU A 456 31.77 -11.29 8.15
CA LEU A 456 30.70 -11.62 9.08
C LEU A 456 29.84 -12.82 8.59
N GLU A 457 29.58 -12.92 7.30
CA GLU A 457 28.99 -14.12 6.70
C GLU A 457 29.88 -15.36 6.85
N GLY A 458 31.19 -15.19 6.68
CA GLY A 458 32.20 -16.23 6.92
C GLY A 458 32.19 -16.70 8.38
N ILE A 459 32.05 -15.79 9.35
CA ILE A 459 31.89 -16.13 10.77
C ILE A 459 30.61 -16.92 10.98
N LYS A 460 29.46 -16.48 10.45
CA LYS A 460 28.19 -17.17 10.59
C LYS A 460 28.21 -18.59 9.98
N LYS A 461 28.85 -18.76 8.82
CA LYS A 461 28.97 -20.07 8.15
C LYS A 461 29.86 -21.05 8.93
N SER A 462 30.95 -20.59 9.54
CA SER A 462 31.83 -21.46 10.33
C SER A 462 31.25 -21.91 11.66
N LEU A 463 30.13 -21.29 12.07
CA LEU A 463 29.44 -21.55 13.33
C LEU A 463 28.03 -22.11 13.07
N SER A 464 27.86 -22.81 11.92
CA SER A 464 26.60 -23.43 11.52
C SER A 464 26.10 -24.42 12.58
N GLY A 465 24.90 -24.13 13.14
CA GLY A 465 24.23 -24.94 14.17
C GLY A 465 23.93 -24.19 15.47
N GLU A 466 24.57 -23.06 15.76
CA GLU A 466 24.35 -22.30 16.98
C GLU A 466 23.56 -20.99 16.74
N LYS A 467 22.83 -20.56 17.77
CA LYS A 467 22.08 -19.30 17.75
C LYS A 467 23.01 -18.09 17.93
N ILE A 468 23.76 -17.76 16.89
CA ILE A 468 24.60 -16.56 16.86
C ILE A 468 23.87 -15.48 16.09
N TYR A 469 23.81 -14.32 16.69
CA TYR A 469 23.16 -13.14 16.11
C TYR A 469 24.21 -12.11 15.72
N ILE A 470 24.18 -11.69 14.47
CA ILE A 470 25.04 -10.69 13.90
C ILE A 470 24.16 -9.58 13.38
N LYS A 471 24.17 -8.41 14.06
CA LYS A 471 23.33 -7.23 13.78
C LYS A 471 23.26 -6.91 12.30
N GLN A 472 24.41 -6.84 11.63
CA GLN A 472 24.48 -6.48 10.20
C GLN A 472 23.75 -7.49 9.30
N LEU A 473 23.94 -8.77 9.52
CA LEU A 473 23.33 -9.82 8.71
C LEU A 473 21.82 -9.89 8.93
N GLU A 474 21.36 -9.72 10.18
CA GLU A 474 19.94 -9.71 10.49
C GLU A 474 19.27 -8.44 9.93
N LEU A 475 19.91 -7.26 10.07
CA LEU A 475 19.42 -6.02 9.46
C LEU A 475 19.41 -6.08 7.94
N MET A 476 20.42 -6.68 7.31
CA MET A 476 20.40 -6.89 5.86
C MET A 476 19.27 -7.81 5.44
N LYS A 477 19.01 -8.87 6.20
CA LYS A 477 17.91 -9.79 5.94
C LYS A 477 16.56 -9.08 6.10
N GLU A 478 16.35 -8.37 7.22
CA GLU A 478 15.10 -7.63 7.46
C GLU A 478 14.89 -6.48 6.46
N ARG A 479 15.95 -5.74 6.14
CA ARG A 479 15.89 -4.70 5.10
C ARG A 479 15.64 -5.29 3.72
N GLY A 480 16.31 -6.38 3.37
CA GLY A 480 16.12 -7.05 2.09
C GLY A 480 14.67 -7.47 1.87
N THR A 481 14.07 -8.12 2.87
CA THR A 481 12.67 -8.53 2.81
C THR A 481 11.72 -7.34 2.78
N ALA A 482 11.96 -6.31 3.61
CA ALA A 482 11.16 -5.09 3.63
C ALA A 482 11.26 -4.31 2.31
N TYR A 483 12.45 -4.17 1.73
CA TYR A 483 12.63 -3.52 0.44
C TYR A 483 12.05 -4.33 -0.72
N GLY A 484 12.14 -5.67 -0.66
CA GLY A 484 11.46 -6.55 -1.61
C GLY A 484 9.96 -6.32 -1.57
N PHE A 485 9.36 -6.36 -0.39
CA PHE A 485 7.93 -6.08 -0.18
C PHE A 485 7.57 -4.65 -0.60
N PHE A 486 8.41 -3.66 -0.27
CA PHE A 486 8.25 -2.27 -0.71
C PHE A 486 8.19 -2.17 -2.24
N TYR A 487 9.12 -2.83 -2.94
CA TYR A 487 9.15 -2.83 -4.40
C TYR A 487 7.86 -3.44 -5.00
N LEU A 488 7.38 -4.55 -4.44
CA LEU A 488 6.17 -5.22 -4.88
C LEU A 488 4.92 -4.34 -4.70
N CYS A 489 4.72 -3.86 -3.49
CA CYS A 489 3.55 -3.05 -3.19
C CYS A 489 3.60 -1.68 -3.88
N SER A 490 4.80 -1.10 -4.09
CA SER A 490 4.92 0.15 -4.86
C SER A 490 4.55 -0.02 -6.33
N SER A 491 4.85 -1.19 -6.93
CA SER A 491 4.40 -1.50 -8.29
C SER A 491 2.88 -1.58 -8.37
N VAL A 492 2.22 -2.21 -7.39
CA VAL A 492 0.75 -2.26 -7.30
C VAL A 492 0.15 -0.87 -7.09
N ALA A 493 0.74 -0.06 -6.20
CA ALA A 493 0.31 1.32 -5.97
C ALA A 493 0.39 2.17 -7.24
N LEU A 494 1.50 2.06 -7.99
CA LEU A 494 1.68 2.75 -9.27
C LEU A 494 0.60 2.37 -10.28
N VAL A 495 0.17 1.13 -10.28
CA VAL A 495 -0.89 0.65 -11.16
C VAL A 495 -2.23 1.24 -10.81
N PHE A 496 -2.62 1.20 -9.55
CA PHE A 496 -3.86 1.86 -9.12
C PHE A 496 -3.82 3.36 -9.42
N PHE A 497 -2.65 4.00 -9.29
CA PHE A 497 -2.46 5.37 -9.70
C PHE A 497 -2.72 5.55 -11.20
N LEU A 498 -2.05 4.79 -12.04
CA LEU A 498 -2.21 4.86 -13.49
C LEU A 498 -3.64 4.54 -13.93
N MET A 499 -4.30 3.59 -13.27
CA MET A 499 -5.72 3.30 -13.50
C MET A 499 -6.58 4.51 -13.18
N GLY A 500 -6.47 5.09 -11.99
CA GLY A 500 -7.26 6.25 -11.57
C GLY A 500 -7.11 7.42 -12.50
N VAL A 501 -5.87 7.70 -12.90
CA VAL A 501 -5.53 8.85 -13.74
C VAL A 501 -5.94 8.63 -15.21
N SER A 502 -5.76 7.40 -15.74
CA SER A 502 -6.22 7.05 -17.08
C SER A 502 -7.74 7.16 -17.21
N PHE A 503 -8.45 6.75 -16.18
CA PHE A 503 -9.90 6.89 -16.09
C PHE A 503 -10.36 8.34 -16.22
N LEU A 504 -9.67 9.27 -15.53
CA LEU A 504 -9.90 10.72 -15.63
C LEU A 504 -9.71 11.21 -17.06
N TYR A 505 -8.58 10.87 -17.65
CA TYR A 505 -8.26 11.30 -19.00
C TYR A 505 -9.32 10.87 -20.01
N TYR A 506 -9.69 9.59 -20.00
CA TYR A 506 -10.65 9.08 -20.98
C TYR A 506 -12.02 9.73 -20.85
N LYS A 507 -12.45 9.92 -19.61
CA LYS A 507 -13.75 10.55 -19.37
C LYS A 507 -13.74 12.01 -19.80
N PHE A 508 -12.68 12.73 -19.45
CA PHE A 508 -12.57 14.13 -19.79
C PHE A 508 -12.45 14.36 -21.31
N TYR A 509 -11.68 13.51 -21.97
CA TYR A 509 -11.54 13.51 -23.42
C TYR A 509 -12.87 13.29 -24.15
N ASP A 510 -13.64 12.30 -23.70
CA ASP A 510 -14.97 12.00 -24.27
C ASP A 510 -15.95 13.16 -24.02
N ASP A 511 -15.96 13.73 -22.83
CA ASP A 511 -16.83 14.87 -22.49
C ASP A 511 -16.50 16.10 -23.36
N ILE A 512 -15.22 16.44 -23.55
CA ILE A 512 -14.83 17.58 -24.40
C ILE A 512 -15.19 17.35 -25.87
N LYS A 513 -14.96 16.15 -26.37
CA LYS A 513 -15.31 15.83 -27.76
C LYS A 513 -16.83 15.98 -28.01
N LYS A 514 -17.66 15.60 -27.05
CA LYS A 514 -19.13 15.78 -27.11
C LYS A 514 -19.54 17.27 -26.99
N GLU A 515 -18.74 18.07 -26.33
CA GLU A 515 -19.01 19.50 -26.09
C GLU A 515 -18.32 20.44 -27.08
N LYS A 516 -17.53 19.92 -28.04
CA LYS A 516 -16.83 20.74 -29.02
C LYS A 516 -17.81 21.69 -29.73
N ASP A 517 -18.92 21.19 -30.22
CA ASP A 517 -19.97 22.00 -30.88
C ASP A 517 -20.51 23.11 -29.96
N LYS A 518 -20.63 22.86 -28.68
CA LYS A 518 -21.06 23.86 -27.68
C LYS A 518 -20.03 24.97 -27.52
N TYR A 519 -18.74 24.64 -27.49
CA TYR A 519 -17.66 25.63 -27.43
C TYR A 519 -17.54 26.43 -28.73
N ASP A 520 -17.74 25.81 -29.90
CA ASP A 520 -17.77 26.48 -31.17
C ASP A 520 -18.93 27.48 -31.27
N ILE A 521 -20.12 27.12 -30.75
CA ILE A 521 -21.25 28.04 -30.64
C ILE A 521 -20.90 29.24 -29.75
N LEU A 522 -20.22 29.05 -28.62
CA LEU A 522 -19.80 30.15 -27.75
C LEU A 522 -18.79 31.09 -28.43
N ILE A 523 -17.89 30.56 -29.25
CA ILE A 523 -16.95 31.35 -30.03
C ILE A 523 -17.69 32.15 -31.12
N ASN A 524 -18.64 31.53 -31.80
CA ASN A 524 -19.48 32.20 -32.82
C ASN A 524 -20.37 33.29 -32.22
N LEU A 525 -20.76 33.17 -30.94
CA LEU A 525 -21.45 34.22 -30.19
C LEU A 525 -20.52 35.36 -29.70
N GLY A 526 -19.23 35.35 -30.08
CA GLY A 526 -18.28 36.42 -29.80
C GLY A 526 -17.43 36.22 -28.52
N ILE A 527 -17.49 35.04 -27.87
CA ILE A 527 -16.61 34.75 -26.74
C ILE A 527 -15.21 34.43 -27.29
N SER A 528 -14.18 35.09 -26.76
CA SER A 528 -12.80 34.89 -27.21
C SER A 528 -12.31 33.45 -26.93
N LYS A 529 -11.51 32.88 -27.84
CA LYS A 529 -10.85 31.58 -27.65
C LYS A 529 -10.08 31.49 -26.30
N LYS A 530 -9.44 32.59 -25.87
CA LYS A 530 -8.76 32.65 -24.56
C LYS A 530 -9.71 32.40 -23.38
N THR A 531 -10.92 32.96 -23.47
CA THR A 531 -11.94 32.80 -22.44
C THR A 531 -12.47 31.36 -22.39
N VAL A 532 -12.72 30.74 -23.56
CA VAL A 532 -13.14 29.35 -23.67
C VAL A 532 -12.05 28.42 -23.10
N ASN A 533 -10.80 28.62 -23.49
CA ASN A 533 -9.68 27.84 -22.92
C ASN A 533 -9.54 28.02 -21.40
N SER A 534 -9.83 29.21 -20.88
CA SER A 534 -9.84 29.46 -19.43
C SER A 534 -10.96 28.67 -18.72
N ILE A 535 -12.16 28.58 -19.31
CA ILE A 535 -13.27 27.79 -18.80
C ILE A 535 -12.87 26.31 -18.74
N ILE A 536 -12.38 25.76 -19.84
CA ILE A 536 -11.94 24.37 -19.95
C ILE A 536 -10.85 24.06 -18.90
N ASN A 537 -9.87 24.96 -18.74
CA ASN A 537 -8.83 24.80 -17.74
C ASN A 537 -9.36 24.73 -16.32
N LYS A 538 -10.31 25.60 -15.95
CA LYS A 538 -10.95 25.60 -14.63
C LYS A 538 -11.77 24.31 -14.41
N GLU A 539 -12.49 23.86 -15.43
CA GLU A 539 -13.26 22.61 -15.39
C GLU A 539 -12.34 21.40 -15.17
N MET A 540 -11.25 21.32 -15.94
CA MET A 540 -10.23 20.28 -15.78
C MET A 540 -9.63 20.29 -14.37
N LEU A 541 -9.28 21.47 -13.88
CA LEU A 541 -8.68 21.59 -12.54
C LEU A 541 -9.62 21.03 -11.46
N VAL A 542 -10.90 21.39 -11.49
CA VAL A 542 -11.88 20.87 -10.52
C VAL A 542 -12.04 19.36 -10.66
N MET A 543 -12.22 18.86 -11.87
CA MET A 543 -12.45 17.43 -12.11
C MET A 543 -11.24 16.56 -11.73
N PHE A 544 -10.02 17.08 -11.87
CA PHE A 544 -8.80 16.37 -11.50
C PHE A 544 -8.51 16.49 -9.99
N PHE A 545 -8.55 17.69 -9.43
CA PHE A 545 -8.08 17.90 -8.06
C PHE A 545 -9.11 17.56 -6.97
N VAL A 546 -10.41 17.54 -7.26
CA VAL A 546 -11.41 17.11 -6.26
C VAL A 546 -11.25 15.65 -5.85
N PRO A 547 -11.13 14.66 -6.78
CA PRO A 547 -10.80 13.28 -6.42
C PRO A 547 -9.49 13.16 -5.65
N PHE A 548 -8.46 13.92 -6.03
CA PHE A 548 -7.17 13.93 -5.35
C PHE A 548 -7.27 14.46 -3.92
N LEU A 549 -8.00 15.54 -3.69
CA LEU A 549 -8.19 16.11 -2.34
C LEU A 549 -8.92 15.14 -1.40
N ILE A 550 -9.96 14.46 -1.91
CA ILE A 550 -10.69 13.45 -1.12
C ILE A 550 -9.77 12.26 -0.80
N SER A 551 -8.97 11.81 -1.77
CA SER A 551 -7.98 10.75 -1.54
C SER A 551 -6.92 11.16 -0.52
N SER A 552 -6.50 12.42 -0.52
CA SER A 552 -5.54 12.98 0.43
C SER A 552 -6.09 13.02 1.86
N LEU A 553 -7.37 13.32 2.02
CA LEU A 553 -8.05 13.25 3.34
C LEU A 553 -8.08 11.81 3.86
N ASN A 554 -8.34 10.83 3.00
CA ASN A 554 -8.26 9.42 3.38
C ASN A 554 -6.84 9.05 3.84
N LEU A 555 -5.80 9.51 3.15
CA LEU A 555 -4.40 9.30 3.55
C LEU A 555 -4.11 9.89 4.93
N PHE A 556 -4.56 11.10 5.22
CA PHE A 556 -4.39 11.74 6.52
C PHE A 556 -4.94 10.87 7.66
N PHE A 557 -6.14 10.31 7.49
CA PHE A 557 -6.74 9.41 8.48
C PHE A 557 -5.93 8.12 8.65
N ILE A 558 -5.38 7.59 7.58
CA ILE A 558 -4.58 6.36 7.60
C ILE A 558 -3.23 6.58 8.32
N PHE A 559 -2.55 7.69 8.06
CA PHE A 559 -1.33 8.02 8.80
C PHE A 559 -1.58 8.17 10.29
N LYS A 560 -2.70 8.79 10.65
CA LYS A 560 -3.10 8.92 12.04
C LYS A 560 -3.35 7.56 12.68
N LEU A 561 -3.99 6.64 11.96
CA LEU A 561 -4.19 5.26 12.39
C LEU A 561 -2.86 4.52 12.57
N ASN A 562 -1.93 4.64 11.63
CA ASN A 562 -0.61 4.02 11.72
C ASN A 562 0.18 4.54 12.94
N ARG A 563 0.12 5.85 13.21
CA ARG A 563 0.74 6.44 14.43
C ARG A 563 0.22 5.80 15.70
N LEU A 564 -1.09 5.55 15.77
CA LEU A 564 -1.71 4.92 16.93
C LEU A 564 -1.35 3.44 17.06
N ILE A 565 -1.43 2.66 15.98
CA ILE A 565 -1.16 1.21 16.00
C ILE A 565 0.29 0.92 16.36
N TYR A 566 1.24 1.66 15.76
CA TYR A 566 2.67 1.40 15.92
C TYR A 566 3.34 2.28 16.98
N ASN A 567 2.57 3.06 17.75
CA ASN A 567 3.06 4.06 18.71
C ASN A 567 4.18 4.95 18.09
N TYR A 568 3.98 5.33 16.84
CA TYR A 568 4.95 6.02 16.01
C TYR A 568 4.74 7.53 16.13
N LYS A 569 5.71 8.23 16.71
CA LYS A 569 5.77 9.70 16.64
C LYS A 569 6.26 10.07 15.24
N GLY A 570 5.31 10.21 14.31
CA GLY A 570 5.58 10.54 12.91
C GLY A 570 6.24 11.90 12.79
N ASP A 571 7.40 11.89 12.17
CA ASP A 571 8.09 13.10 11.74
C ASP A 571 7.68 13.46 10.30
N VAL A 572 8.35 14.45 9.74
CA VAL A 572 8.17 15.04 8.40
C VAL A 572 8.03 14.02 7.24
N SER A 573 8.30 12.74 7.50
CA SER A 573 8.30 11.64 6.52
C SER A 573 6.95 11.46 5.80
N GLU A 574 5.83 11.64 6.48
CA GLU A 574 4.49 11.49 5.91
C GLU A 574 4.17 12.59 4.89
N ILE A 575 4.68 13.79 5.13
CA ILE A 575 4.52 14.95 4.24
C ILE A 575 5.27 14.71 2.93
N HIS A 576 6.44 14.05 2.97
CA HIS A 576 7.20 13.74 1.75
C HIS A 576 6.41 12.84 0.78
N VAL A 577 5.70 11.82 1.30
CA VAL A 577 4.85 10.95 0.46
C VAL A 577 3.78 11.79 -0.24
N PHE A 578 3.11 12.66 0.49
CA PHE A 578 2.09 13.54 -0.06
C PHE A 578 2.65 14.48 -1.15
N ILE A 579 3.81 15.11 -0.88
CA ILE A 579 4.47 16.03 -1.83
C ILE A 579 4.87 15.31 -3.12
N ILE A 580 5.50 14.13 -3.00
CA ILE A 580 5.89 13.32 -4.17
C ILE A 580 4.67 12.95 -4.99
N TYR A 581 3.60 12.51 -4.34
CA TYR A 581 2.37 12.12 -4.99
C TYR A 581 1.69 13.30 -5.70
N LEU A 582 1.62 14.45 -5.02
CA LEU A 582 1.11 15.70 -5.58
C LEU A 582 1.94 16.15 -6.80
N PHE A 583 3.27 16.04 -6.71
CA PHE A 583 4.16 16.39 -7.81
C PHE A 583 3.90 15.52 -9.05
N ILE A 584 3.89 14.20 -8.89
CA ILE A 584 3.61 13.27 -10.00
C ILE A 584 2.24 13.54 -10.60
N TYR A 585 1.23 13.78 -9.76
CA TYR A 585 -0.14 14.06 -10.19
C TYR A 585 -0.25 15.37 -10.96
N THR A 586 0.45 16.43 -10.49
CA THR A 586 0.48 17.74 -11.19
C THR A 586 1.20 17.67 -12.54
N VAL A 587 2.31 16.94 -12.62
CA VAL A 587 3.02 16.73 -13.90
C VAL A 587 2.10 16.04 -14.90
N TYR A 588 1.39 15.00 -14.45
CA TYR A 588 0.43 14.29 -15.28
C TYR A 588 -0.73 15.21 -15.74
N PHE A 589 -1.30 16.00 -14.81
CA PHE A 589 -2.32 16.99 -15.13
C PHE A 589 -1.85 17.99 -16.20
N MET A 590 -0.61 18.51 -16.07
CA MET A 590 -0.06 19.47 -17.04
C MET A 590 0.09 18.85 -18.43
N PHE A 591 0.54 17.60 -18.51
CA PHE A 591 0.68 16.88 -19.78
C PHE A 591 -0.67 16.76 -20.51
N TRP A 592 -1.71 16.31 -19.81
CA TRP A 592 -3.03 16.10 -20.39
C TRP A 592 -3.76 17.40 -20.69
N LYS A 593 -3.61 18.43 -19.84
CA LYS A 593 -4.13 19.76 -20.09
C LYS A 593 -3.66 20.30 -21.44
N ARG A 594 -2.37 20.15 -21.74
CA ARG A 594 -1.80 20.61 -23.01
C ARG A 594 -2.45 19.91 -24.19
N LYS A 595 -2.52 18.60 -24.16
CA LYS A 595 -3.10 17.79 -25.24
C LYS A 595 -4.58 18.09 -25.51
N ILE A 596 -5.36 18.29 -24.45
CA ILE A 596 -6.78 18.59 -24.56
C ILE A 596 -7.02 19.97 -25.17
N ILE A 597 -6.24 20.99 -24.79
CA ILE A 597 -6.37 22.33 -25.34
C ILE A 597 -5.97 22.36 -26.81
N GLU A 598 -4.94 21.62 -27.21
CA GLU A 598 -4.56 21.46 -28.61
C GLU A 598 -5.71 20.91 -29.46
N GLU A 599 -6.37 19.87 -28.97
CA GLU A 599 -7.47 19.17 -29.66
C GLU A 599 -8.77 20.00 -29.76
N VAL A 600 -9.02 20.90 -28.79
CA VAL A 600 -10.15 21.84 -28.85
C VAL A 600 -9.88 22.99 -29.82
N ASN A 601 -8.61 23.38 -29.99
CA ASN A 601 -8.23 24.48 -30.87
C ASN A 601 -8.08 24.06 -32.36
N GLU A 602 -7.92 22.74 -32.63
CA GLU A 602 -8.03 22.13 -33.96
C GLU A 602 -9.50 21.97 -34.36
#